data_c16738406adb4984709456708d416045
#
_entry.id   c16738406adb4984709456708d416045
#
_cell.length_a   1.000
_cell.length_b   1.000
_cell.length_c   1.000
_cell.angle_alpha   90.00
_cell.angle_beta   90.00
_cell.angle_gamma   90.00
#
_symmetry.space_group_name_H-M   'P 1'
#
loop_
_entity.id
_entity.type
_entity.pdbx_description
1 polymer ?
#
loop_
_entity_poly.entity_id
_entity_poly.type
_entity_poly.pdbx_seq_one_letter_code
_entity_poly.pdbx_strand_id
1 'polypeptide(L)'
;HDGLVEARPKSGYFVRRPAPGSDVPLRRARLVMSPTRVAVSSGVTAVMHSMRDPAVVPLAAAVVAPELLPIRALNRILSSLAREMSTAGAGYDPPPGLRALRRQLARRSITWGLGLDEDELVTTVGAMEALHLALRATTRPGDAIAIGSPTYFGLLQLAEEMNLRVIEIPSCVGTGLDIDALEQVLSHTPVKAVLALTNFDNPLGALMSDANKERLVRLLARRDIPLI
;
A
#
# COMPACT_ATOMS: atom_id res chain seq x y z
N HIS A 1 21.75 29.66 -10.99
CA HIS A 1 22.13 29.20 -9.64
C HIS A 1 20.86 29.02 -8.84
N ASP A 2 20.41 27.79 -8.72
CA ASP A 2 19.09 27.44 -8.12
C ASP A 2 19.11 27.41 -6.58
N GLY A 3 20.09 28.09 -5.94
CA GLY A 3 20.19 28.18 -4.48
C GLY A 3 20.56 26.86 -3.76
N LEU A 4 20.87 25.82 -4.52
CA LEU A 4 21.22 24.48 -3.97
C LEU A 4 22.66 24.39 -3.47
N VAL A 5 23.52 25.34 -3.85
CA VAL A 5 24.93 25.35 -3.45
C VAL A 5 25.30 26.73 -2.92
N GLU A 6 25.96 26.75 -1.76
CA GLU A 6 26.49 27.95 -1.11
C GLU A 6 28.03 27.92 -1.18
N ALA A 7 28.63 28.98 -1.71
CA ALA A 7 30.08 29.17 -1.66
C ALA A 7 30.44 29.85 -0.33
N ARG A 8 31.32 29.23 0.47
CA ARG A 8 31.88 29.84 1.67
C ARG A 8 33.33 30.25 1.42
N PRO A 9 33.68 31.53 1.61
CA PRO A 9 35.02 32.00 1.39
C PRO A 9 36.06 31.18 2.17
N LYS A 10 37.11 30.74 1.49
CA LYS A 10 38.20 29.89 2.03
C LYS A 10 37.80 28.49 2.51
N SER A 11 36.54 28.05 2.35
CA SER A 11 36.05 26.76 2.85
C SER A 11 35.44 25.86 1.77
N GLY A 12 35.24 26.38 0.55
CA GLY A 12 34.70 25.59 -0.58
C GLY A 12 33.20 25.76 -0.81
N TYR A 13 32.63 24.80 -1.49
CA TYR A 13 31.19 24.79 -1.84
C TYR A 13 30.44 23.78 -0.96
N PHE A 14 29.33 24.20 -0.42
CA PHE A 14 28.49 23.38 0.44
C PHE A 14 27.10 23.21 -0.19
N VAL A 15 26.55 22.00 -0.17
CA VAL A 15 25.18 21.76 -0.56
C VAL A 15 24.26 22.36 0.50
N ARG A 16 23.44 23.31 0.09
CA ARG A 16 22.40 23.85 0.97
C ARG A 16 21.31 22.82 1.18
N ARG A 17 21.07 22.46 2.42
CA ARG A 17 19.85 21.74 2.74
C ARG A 17 18.69 22.70 2.52
N PRO A 18 17.70 22.40 1.67
CA PRO A 18 16.51 23.23 1.57
C PRO A 18 15.96 23.44 2.99
N ALA A 19 15.60 24.67 3.34
CA ALA A 19 14.95 24.92 4.61
C ALA A 19 13.73 24.02 4.69
N PRO A 20 13.48 23.32 5.81
CA PRO A 20 12.23 22.60 6.01
C PRO A 20 11.15 23.69 6.03
N GLY A 21 10.40 23.85 4.93
CA GLY A 21 9.37 24.88 4.89
C GLY A 21 9.06 25.47 3.52
N SER A 22 9.64 24.98 2.42
CA SER A 22 8.96 25.17 1.14
C SER A 22 7.86 24.10 1.04
N ASP A 23 6.86 24.20 1.90
CA ASP A 23 5.58 23.58 1.66
C ASP A 23 5.05 24.16 0.35
N VAL A 24 5.42 23.52 -0.77
CA VAL A 24 4.60 23.63 -1.98
C VAL A 24 3.25 23.07 -1.51
N PRO A 25 2.22 23.92 -1.40
CA PRO A 25 0.92 23.44 -0.98
C PRO A 25 0.51 22.43 -2.02
N LEU A 26 0.64 21.14 -1.69
CA LEU A 26 0.06 20.07 -2.49
C LEU A 26 -1.40 20.46 -2.62
N ARG A 27 -1.82 20.84 -3.82
CA ARG A 27 -3.22 21.18 -4.10
C ARG A 27 -4.03 20.03 -3.58
N ARG A 28 -4.82 20.26 -2.53
CA ARG A 28 -5.76 19.26 -2.03
C ARG A 28 -6.59 18.82 -3.22
N ALA A 29 -6.57 17.53 -3.53
CA ALA A 29 -7.43 16.98 -4.55
C ALA A 29 -8.87 17.40 -4.24
N ARG A 30 -9.61 17.82 -5.28
CA ARG A 30 -11.02 18.18 -5.11
C ARG A 30 -11.79 16.90 -4.79
N LEU A 31 -12.46 16.87 -3.63
CA LEU A 31 -13.31 15.74 -3.27
C LEU A 31 -14.43 15.59 -4.31
N VAL A 32 -14.46 14.43 -4.98
CA VAL A 32 -15.52 14.05 -5.91
C VAL A 32 -16.40 13.03 -5.20
N MET A 33 -17.63 13.41 -4.89
CA MET A 33 -18.56 12.58 -4.10
C MET A 33 -19.14 11.41 -4.90
N SER A 34 -19.05 11.45 -6.23
CA SER A 34 -19.64 10.42 -7.09
C SER A 34 -18.65 9.31 -7.41
N PRO A 35 -19.05 8.04 -7.23
CA PRO A 35 -18.22 6.89 -7.62
C PRO A 35 -17.98 6.89 -9.12
N THR A 36 -16.72 6.75 -9.53
CA THR A 36 -16.32 6.73 -10.94
C THR A 36 -15.80 5.35 -11.34
N ARG A 37 -15.95 5.00 -12.62
CA ARG A 37 -15.26 3.84 -13.21
C ARG A 37 -13.81 4.19 -13.43
N VAL A 38 -12.94 3.24 -13.13
CA VAL A 38 -11.49 3.38 -13.35
C VAL A 38 -11.13 2.85 -14.73
N ALA A 39 -10.19 3.52 -15.40
CA ALA A 39 -9.61 3.09 -16.68
C ALA A 39 -8.14 3.52 -16.71
N VAL A 40 -7.25 2.71 -16.13
CA VAL A 40 -5.84 3.07 -15.94
C VAL A 40 -4.85 2.16 -16.68
N SER A 41 -5.32 1.05 -17.26
CA SER A 41 -4.47 -0.01 -17.83
C SER A 41 -3.45 0.49 -18.85
N SER A 42 -3.81 1.45 -19.70
CA SER A 42 -2.89 2.02 -20.71
C SER A 42 -1.77 2.86 -20.07
N GLY A 43 -2.08 3.67 -19.07
CA GLY A 43 -1.10 4.47 -18.34
C GLY A 43 -0.11 3.61 -17.55
N VAL A 44 -0.61 2.57 -16.91
CA VAL A 44 0.24 1.61 -16.18
C VAL A 44 1.20 0.88 -17.11
N THR A 45 0.74 0.45 -18.28
CA THR A 45 1.59 -0.20 -19.29
C THR A 45 2.73 0.72 -19.71
N ALA A 46 2.48 2.01 -19.92
CA ALA A 46 3.53 2.98 -20.25
C ALA A 46 4.56 3.13 -19.12
N VAL A 47 4.13 3.20 -17.87
CA VAL A 47 5.03 3.23 -16.70
C VAL A 47 5.88 1.96 -16.63
N MET A 48 5.27 0.77 -16.79
CA MET A 48 5.99 -0.51 -16.78
C MET A 48 7.03 -0.61 -17.89
N HIS A 49 6.74 -0.07 -19.07
CA HIS A 49 7.71 -0.01 -20.17
C HIS A 49 8.90 0.91 -19.83
N SER A 50 8.64 2.09 -19.27
CA SER A 50 9.72 3.03 -18.91
C SER A 50 10.67 2.47 -17.85
N MET A 51 10.20 1.58 -16.97
CA MET A 51 11.03 0.92 -15.96
C MET A 51 12.03 -0.09 -16.54
N ARG A 52 11.86 -0.51 -17.81
CA ARG A 52 12.79 -1.41 -18.50
C ARG A 52 13.92 -0.68 -19.20
N ASP A 53 13.82 0.62 -19.34
CA ASP A 53 14.86 1.42 -19.97
C ASP A 53 16.01 1.67 -18.98
N PRO A 54 17.23 1.15 -19.25
CA PRO A 54 18.37 1.32 -18.36
C PRO A 54 18.87 2.78 -18.24
N ALA A 55 18.43 3.67 -19.14
CA ALA A 55 18.73 5.09 -19.07
C ALA A 55 17.82 5.85 -18.09
N VAL A 56 16.74 5.22 -17.64
CA VAL A 56 15.77 5.82 -16.71
C VAL A 56 16.07 5.38 -15.28
N VAL A 57 16.16 6.33 -14.36
CA VAL A 57 16.24 6.05 -12.92
C VAL A 57 14.85 5.62 -12.43
N PRO A 58 14.64 4.37 -11.96
CA PRO A 58 13.30 3.80 -11.72
C PRO A 58 12.72 4.26 -10.37
N LEU A 59 12.57 5.56 -10.13
CA LEU A 59 12.03 6.10 -8.88
C LEU A 59 10.56 5.72 -8.65
N ALA A 60 9.82 5.44 -9.73
CA ALA A 60 8.40 5.06 -9.66
C ALA A 60 8.18 3.62 -9.20
N ALA A 61 9.24 2.79 -9.15
CA ALA A 61 9.12 1.37 -8.84
C ALA A 61 8.89 1.09 -7.34
N ALA A 62 9.23 2.02 -6.46
CA ALA A 62 9.21 1.86 -5.00
C ALA A 62 9.89 0.57 -4.51
N VAL A 63 10.98 0.15 -5.19
CA VAL A 63 11.73 -1.06 -4.88
C VAL A 63 12.86 -0.74 -3.93
N VAL A 64 13.00 -1.56 -2.90
CA VAL A 64 14.12 -1.45 -1.95
C VAL A 64 15.43 -1.79 -2.66
N ALA A 65 16.47 -0.96 -2.44
CA ALA A 65 17.78 -1.22 -2.99
C ALA A 65 18.31 -2.60 -2.53
N PRO A 66 18.87 -3.41 -3.44
CA PRO A 66 19.31 -4.78 -3.13
C PRO A 66 20.28 -4.87 -1.95
N GLU A 67 21.10 -3.85 -1.75
CA GLU A 67 22.09 -3.75 -0.68
C GLU A 67 21.46 -3.68 0.71
N LEU A 68 20.21 -3.22 0.80
CA LEU A 68 19.43 -3.13 2.04
C LEU A 68 18.69 -4.44 2.36
N LEU A 69 18.66 -5.40 1.42
CA LEU A 69 17.99 -6.67 1.61
C LEU A 69 18.95 -7.71 2.21
N PRO A 70 18.51 -8.57 3.13
CA PRO A 70 19.33 -9.61 3.74
C PRO A 70 19.52 -10.83 2.80
N ILE A 71 19.90 -10.60 1.55
CA ILE A 71 19.96 -11.62 0.49
C ILE A 71 20.84 -12.81 0.87
N ARG A 72 22.02 -12.54 1.49
CA ARG A 72 22.92 -13.63 1.90
C ARG A 72 22.30 -14.55 2.95
N ALA A 73 21.56 -13.98 3.90
CA ALA A 73 20.86 -14.75 4.94
C ALA A 73 19.71 -15.57 4.32
N LEU A 74 18.92 -14.96 3.45
CA LEU A 74 17.82 -15.60 2.75
C LEU A 74 18.32 -16.76 1.87
N ASN A 75 19.38 -16.59 1.10
CA ASN A 75 19.96 -17.63 0.26
C ASN A 75 20.50 -18.81 1.09
N ARG A 76 21.09 -18.54 2.26
CA ARG A 76 21.54 -19.59 3.16
C ARG A 76 20.37 -20.44 3.68
N ILE A 77 19.30 -19.77 4.13
CA ILE A 77 18.09 -20.44 4.61
C ILE A 77 17.45 -21.24 3.48
N LEU A 78 17.29 -20.65 2.29
CA LEU A 78 16.72 -21.33 1.12
C LEU A 78 17.53 -22.60 0.76
N SER A 79 18.84 -22.49 0.75
CA SER A 79 19.73 -23.64 0.47
C SER A 79 19.63 -24.74 1.53
N SER A 80 19.42 -24.39 2.80
CA SER A 80 19.17 -25.38 3.87
C SER A 80 17.84 -26.07 3.68
N LEU A 81 16.78 -25.30 3.50
CA LEU A 81 15.43 -25.83 3.29
C LEU A 81 15.34 -26.72 2.04
N ALA A 82 15.99 -26.33 0.95
CA ALA A 82 16.01 -27.16 -0.27
C ALA A 82 16.61 -28.55 -0.06
N ARG A 83 17.59 -28.67 0.85
CA ARG A 83 18.18 -29.96 1.22
C ARG A 83 17.29 -30.75 2.17
N GLU A 84 16.63 -30.08 3.12
CA GLU A 84 15.80 -30.71 4.14
C GLU A 84 14.45 -31.17 3.57
N MET A 85 13.84 -30.38 2.71
CA MET A 85 12.49 -30.66 2.20
C MET A 85 12.47 -31.76 1.12
N SER A 86 13.59 -32.06 0.48
CA SER A 86 13.67 -33.13 -0.54
C SER A 86 12.49 -33.06 -1.53
N THR A 87 11.70 -34.15 -1.61
CA THR A 87 10.53 -34.25 -2.50
C THR A 87 9.30 -33.47 -1.99
N ALA A 88 9.20 -33.17 -0.70
CA ALA A 88 8.07 -32.45 -0.15
C ALA A 88 7.95 -31.01 -0.69
N GLY A 89 9.07 -30.41 -1.08
CA GLY A 89 9.09 -29.07 -1.72
C GLY A 89 8.55 -29.03 -3.15
N ALA A 90 8.33 -30.20 -3.78
CA ALA A 90 7.79 -30.31 -5.15
C ALA A 90 6.27 -30.58 -5.19
N GLY A 91 5.63 -30.70 -4.03
CA GLY A 91 4.19 -30.94 -3.92
C GLY A 91 3.36 -29.65 -3.98
N TYR A 92 2.06 -29.82 -4.08
CA TYR A 92 1.11 -28.73 -3.91
C TYR A 92 0.91 -28.40 -2.43
N ASP A 93 0.81 -27.12 -2.12
CA ASP A 93 0.41 -26.64 -0.80
C ASP A 93 -1.06 -26.19 -0.87
N PRO A 94 -2.01 -26.99 -0.37
CA PRO A 94 -3.42 -26.65 -0.48
C PRO A 94 -3.78 -25.43 0.36
N PRO A 95 -4.86 -24.68 0.00
CA PRO A 95 -5.39 -23.64 0.86
C PRO A 95 -5.70 -24.17 2.28
N PRO A 96 -5.47 -23.37 3.31
CA PRO A 96 -5.07 -21.96 3.33
C PRO A 96 -3.55 -21.71 3.28
N GLY A 97 -2.75 -22.67 2.86
CA GLY A 97 -1.30 -22.56 2.71
C GLY A 97 -0.51 -23.21 3.85
N LEU A 98 0.81 -23.19 3.74
CA LEU A 98 1.71 -23.96 4.60
C LEU A 98 1.48 -23.70 6.09
N ARG A 99 1.03 -24.73 6.81
CA ARG A 99 0.70 -24.63 8.24
C ARG A 99 1.86 -24.11 9.08
N ALA A 100 3.09 -24.54 8.78
CA ALA A 100 4.27 -24.07 9.48
C ALA A 100 4.47 -22.56 9.39
N LEU A 101 4.21 -21.96 8.22
CA LEU A 101 4.26 -20.52 8.02
C LEU A 101 3.14 -19.81 8.78
N ARG A 102 1.90 -20.27 8.63
CA ARG A 102 0.73 -19.69 9.32
C ARG A 102 0.93 -19.68 10.85
N ARG A 103 1.45 -20.77 11.39
CA ARG A 103 1.79 -20.88 12.81
C ARG A 103 2.86 -19.88 13.26
N GLN A 104 3.88 -19.61 12.44
CA GLN A 104 4.88 -18.57 12.75
C GLN A 104 4.27 -17.17 12.68
N LEU A 105 3.38 -16.90 11.73
CA LEU A 105 2.67 -15.63 11.62
C LEU A 105 1.72 -15.43 12.81
N ALA A 106 0.97 -16.45 13.21
CA ALA A 106 0.11 -16.42 14.40
C ALA A 106 0.92 -16.08 15.67
N ARG A 107 2.08 -16.72 15.87
CA ARG A 107 2.97 -16.38 16.99
C ARG A 107 3.47 -14.94 16.91
N ARG A 108 3.81 -14.47 15.72
CA ARG A 108 4.28 -13.09 15.53
C ARG A 108 3.18 -12.06 15.76
N SER A 109 1.91 -12.39 15.49
CA SER A 109 0.78 -11.49 15.72
C SER A 109 0.67 -11.03 17.17
N ILE A 110 1.09 -11.86 18.12
CA ILE A 110 1.13 -11.52 19.55
C ILE A 110 2.01 -10.29 19.81
N THR A 111 3.15 -10.16 19.09
CA THR A 111 4.03 -8.98 19.23
C THR A 111 3.40 -7.70 18.71
N TRP A 112 2.33 -7.80 17.92
CA TRP A 112 1.54 -6.68 17.42
C TRP A 112 0.28 -6.40 18.26
N GLY A 113 0.13 -7.12 19.37
CA GLY A 113 -1.05 -7.00 20.23
C GLY A 113 -2.28 -7.73 19.68
N LEU A 114 -2.08 -8.63 18.69
CA LEU A 114 -3.12 -9.47 18.11
C LEU A 114 -2.96 -10.91 18.61
N GLY A 115 -4.07 -11.63 18.76
CA GLY A 115 -4.07 -13.04 19.14
C GLY A 115 -4.68 -13.91 18.04
N LEU A 116 -4.10 -13.85 16.83
CA LEU A 116 -4.61 -14.61 15.69
C LEU A 116 -4.33 -16.11 15.85
N ASP A 117 -5.33 -16.93 15.51
CA ASP A 117 -5.15 -18.37 15.34
C ASP A 117 -4.52 -18.67 13.97
N GLU A 118 -3.83 -19.82 13.87
CA GLU A 118 -3.25 -20.25 12.58
C GLU A 118 -4.34 -20.50 11.52
N ASP A 119 -5.56 -20.83 11.92
CA ASP A 119 -6.66 -21.10 11.00
C ASP A 119 -7.41 -19.82 10.54
N GLU A 120 -7.11 -18.69 11.15
CA GLU A 120 -7.56 -17.36 10.67
C GLU A 120 -6.64 -16.76 9.59
N LEU A 121 -5.56 -17.47 9.23
CA LEU A 121 -4.55 -16.99 8.30
C LEU A 121 -4.60 -17.75 6.98
N VAL A 122 -4.58 -16.99 5.89
CA VAL A 122 -4.45 -17.51 4.52
C VAL A 122 -3.18 -16.92 3.91
N THR A 123 -2.33 -17.77 3.33
CA THR A 123 -1.14 -17.30 2.60
C THR A 123 -1.48 -17.06 1.14
N THR A 124 -0.90 -16.01 0.56
CA THR A 124 -1.15 -15.56 -0.80
C THR A 124 0.15 -15.32 -1.56
N VAL A 125 0.09 -15.29 -2.89
CA VAL A 125 1.20 -14.91 -3.75
C VAL A 125 1.31 -13.38 -3.81
N GLY A 126 1.72 -12.80 -2.69
CA GLY A 126 1.90 -11.36 -2.53
C GLY A 126 0.62 -10.60 -2.15
N ALA A 127 0.81 -9.32 -1.85
CA ALA A 127 -0.24 -8.44 -1.34
C ALA A 127 -1.39 -8.21 -2.34
N MET A 128 -1.12 -8.23 -3.64
CA MET A 128 -2.17 -8.01 -4.66
C MET A 128 -3.20 -9.14 -4.69
N GLU A 129 -2.78 -10.39 -4.51
CA GLU A 129 -3.72 -11.50 -4.38
C GLU A 129 -4.52 -11.39 -3.07
N ALA A 130 -3.87 -11.03 -1.96
CA ALA A 130 -4.57 -10.80 -0.70
C ALA A 130 -5.65 -9.71 -0.82
N LEU A 131 -5.33 -8.58 -1.46
CA LEU A 131 -6.28 -7.50 -1.73
C LEU A 131 -7.43 -7.95 -2.64
N HIS A 132 -7.13 -8.72 -3.70
CA HIS A 132 -8.14 -9.28 -4.58
C HIS A 132 -9.12 -10.18 -3.79
N LEU A 133 -8.59 -11.09 -2.97
CA LEU A 133 -9.41 -11.99 -2.17
C LEU A 133 -10.25 -11.23 -1.15
N ALA A 134 -9.66 -10.24 -0.44
CA ALA A 134 -10.38 -9.41 0.51
C ALA A 134 -11.53 -8.62 -0.15
N LEU A 135 -11.26 -8.01 -1.30
CA LEU A 135 -12.29 -7.30 -2.07
C LEU A 135 -13.38 -8.26 -2.59
N ARG A 136 -13.02 -9.43 -3.10
CA ARG A 136 -14.01 -10.42 -3.55
C ARG A 136 -14.90 -10.92 -2.42
N ALA A 137 -14.37 -11.00 -1.21
CA ALA A 137 -15.14 -11.42 -0.04
C ALA A 137 -16.13 -10.33 0.42
N THR A 138 -15.84 -9.06 0.15
CA THR A 138 -16.57 -7.92 0.71
C THR A 138 -17.38 -7.13 -0.32
N THR A 139 -17.12 -7.33 -1.63
CA THR A 139 -17.73 -6.54 -2.71
C THR A 139 -18.27 -7.41 -3.85
N ARG A 140 -19.09 -6.80 -4.69
CA ARG A 140 -19.61 -7.36 -5.96
C ARG A 140 -19.33 -6.39 -7.12
N PRO A 141 -19.26 -6.86 -8.37
CA PRO A 141 -19.15 -5.97 -9.53
C PRO A 141 -20.20 -4.86 -9.51
N GLY A 142 -19.78 -3.61 -9.72
CA GLY A 142 -20.63 -2.43 -9.67
C GLY A 142 -20.68 -1.74 -8.31
N ASP A 143 -20.21 -2.37 -7.24
CA ASP A 143 -20.11 -1.73 -5.93
C ASP A 143 -19.10 -0.56 -5.91
N ALA A 144 -19.30 0.37 -4.99
CA ALA A 144 -18.38 1.46 -4.76
C ALA A 144 -17.45 1.16 -3.57
N ILE A 145 -16.17 1.45 -3.76
CA ILE A 145 -15.14 1.42 -2.72
C ILE A 145 -14.52 2.80 -2.56
N ALA A 146 -14.06 3.13 -1.35
CA ALA A 146 -13.30 4.34 -1.09
C ALA A 146 -11.81 4.01 -0.94
N ILE A 147 -10.95 4.82 -1.59
CA ILE A 147 -9.50 4.68 -1.54
C ILE A 147 -8.83 6.03 -1.36
N GLY A 148 -7.63 6.08 -0.80
CA GLY A 148 -6.83 7.32 -0.74
C GLY A 148 -6.41 7.79 -2.14
N SER A 149 -6.25 9.10 -2.33
CA SER A 149 -5.75 9.70 -3.57
C SER A 149 -4.70 10.77 -3.26
N PRO A 150 -3.49 10.69 -3.87
CA PRO A 150 -3.03 9.66 -4.80
C PRO A 150 -2.85 8.29 -4.14
N THR A 151 -2.86 7.21 -4.92
CA THR A 151 -2.69 5.84 -4.44
C THR A 151 -1.81 5.01 -5.37
N TYR A 152 -1.43 3.84 -4.90
CA TYR A 152 -0.73 2.86 -5.73
C TYR A 152 -1.62 2.42 -6.91
N PHE A 153 -1.10 2.55 -8.12
CA PHE A 153 -1.85 2.28 -9.35
C PHE A 153 -2.39 0.85 -9.45
N GLY A 154 -1.73 -0.14 -8.80
CA GLY A 154 -2.22 -1.51 -8.77
C GLY A 154 -3.59 -1.66 -8.09
N LEU A 155 -3.93 -0.80 -7.14
CA LEU A 155 -5.28 -0.78 -6.54
C LEU A 155 -6.33 -0.33 -7.56
N LEU A 156 -5.99 0.64 -8.41
CA LEU A 156 -6.88 1.11 -9.47
C LEU A 156 -7.07 0.05 -10.55
N GLN A 157 -6.00 -0.66 -10.93
CA GLN A 157 -6.11 -1.79 -11.86
C GLN A 157 -6.99 -2.90 -11.30
N LEU A 158 -6.83 -3.22 -10.02
CA LEU A 158 -7.65 -4.23 -9.36
C LEU A 158 -9.14 -3.82 -9.33
N ALA A 159 -9.43 -2.55 -9.04
CA ALA A 159 -10.79 -2.02 -9.09
C ALA A 159 -11.40 -2.07 -10.50
N GLU A 160 -10.60 -1.75 -11.53
CA GLU A 160 -10.99 -1.86 -12.94
C GLU A 160 -11.32 -3.31 -13.32
N GLU A 161 -10.43 -4.26 -13.01
CA GLU A 161 -10.60 -5.68 -13.29
C GLU A 161 -11.85 -6.26 -12.61
N MET A 162 -12.10 -5.88 -11.38
CA MET A 162 -13.27 -6.32 -10.61
C MET A 162 -14.56 -5.56 -10.95
N ASN A 163 -14.51 -4.62 -11.92
CA ASN A 163 -15.62 -3.74 -12.28
C ASN A 163 -16.20 -2.99 -11.06
N LEU A 164 -15.35 -2.54 -10.14
CA LEU A 164 -15.73 -1.71 -9.01
C LEU A 164 -15.70 -0.23 -9.41
N ARG A 165 -16.48 0.57 -8.71
CA ARG A 165 -16.45 2.03 -8.81
C ARG A 165 -15.60 2.58 -7.66
N VAL A 166 -14.82 3.60 -7.94
CA VAL A 166 -13.90 4.17 -6.97
C VAL A 166 -14.35 5.58 -6.58
N ILE A 167 -14.29 5.85 -5.28
CA ILE A 167 -14.38 7.20 -4.71
C ILE A 167 -13.02 7.53 -4.14
N GLU A 168 -12.40 8.57 -4.67
CA GLU A 168 -11.09 9.03 -4.24
C GLU A 168 -11.24 9.95 -3.03
N ILE A 169 -10.61 9.57 -1.92
CA ILE A 169 -10.54 10.36 -0.71
C ILE A 169 -9.17 11.07 -0.68
N PRO A 170 -9.13 12.40 -0.54
CA PRO A 170 -7.86 13.11 -0.47
C PRO A 170 -6.93 12.56 0.60
N SER A 171 -5.63 12.42 0.26
CA SER A 171 -4.56 12.06 1.20
C SER A 171 -3.53 13.19 1.26
N CYS A 172 -2.94 13.40 2.44
CA CYS A 172 -1.93 14.42 2.69
C CYS A 172 -0.62 13.78 3.15
N VAL A 173 0.52 14.37 2.74
CA VAL A 173 1.87 13.86 3.06
C VAL A 173 2.10 13.68 4.57
N GLY A 174 1.55 14.59 5.41
CA GLY A 174 1.79 14.54 6.85
C GLY A 174 0.81 13.69 7.66
N THR A 175 -0.41 13.50 7.14
CA THR A 175 -1.52 12.91 7.92
C THR A 175 -2.16 11.68 7.28
N GLY A 176 -1.82 11.37 6.02
CA GLY A 176 -2.46 10.30 5.24
C GLY A 176 -3.88 10.65 4.80
N LEU A 177 -4.75 9.65 4.80
CA LEU A 177 -6.14 9.76 4.37
C LEU A 177 -6.92 10.82 5.17
N ASP A 178 -7.64 11.69 4.46
CA ASP A 178 -8.52 12.71 5.07
C ASP A 178 -9.81 12.04 5.60
N ILE A 179 -9.89 11.87 6.92
CA ILE A 179 -11.00 11.17 7.56
C ILE A 179 -12.28 12.02 7.56
N ASP A 180 -12.17 13.34 7.56
CA ASP A 180 -13.34 14.22 7.48
C ASP A 180 -13.99 14.10 6.10
N ALA A 181 -13.15 14.09 5.04
CA ALA A 181 -13.62 13.85 3.69
C ALA A 181 -14.24 12.45 3.53
N LEU A 182 -13.62 11.42 4.12
CA LEU A 182 -14.20 10.09 4.13
C LEU A 182 -15.56 10.05 4.82
N GLU A 183 -15.68 10.65 6.00
CA GLU A 183 -16.94 10.70 6.75
C GLU A 183 -18.04 11.41 5.97
N GLN A 184 -17.70 12.50 5.27
CA GLN A 184 -18.62 13.20 4.39
C GLN A 184 -19.09 12.29 3.24
N VAL A 185 -18.19 11.55 2.58
CA VAL A 185 -18.55 10.59 1.53
C VAL A 185 -19.48 9.51 2.05
N LEU A 186 -19.13 8.90 3.17
CA LEU A 186 -19.92 7.81 3.78
C LEU A 186 -21.32 8.24 4.25
N SER A 187 -21.54 9.54 4.42
CA SER A 187 -22.85 10.08 4.79
C SER A 187 -23.79 10.25 3.58
N HIS A 188 -23.25 10.28 2.37
CA HIS A 188 -24.03 10.58 1.15
C HIS A 188 -23.97 9.46 0.11
N THR A 189 -22.99 8.57 0.20
CA THR A 189 -22.76 7.55 -0.82
C THR A 189 -22.56 6.18 -0.17
N PRO A 190 -23.28 5.16 -0.62
CA PRO A 190 -23.06 3.80 -0.15
C PRO A 190 -21.70 3.29 -0.63
N VAL A 191 -20.82 2.98 0.32
CA VAL A 191 -19.50 2.40 0.10
C VAL A 191 -19.47 1.02 0.72
N LYS A 192 -18.94 0.02 0.00
CA LYS A 192 -18.90 -1.37 0.44
C LYS A 192 -17.61 -1.76 1.14
N ALA A 193 -16.52 -1.09 0.85
CA ALA A 193 -15.24 -1.28 1.52
C ALA A 193 -14.40 -0.01 1.44
N VAL A 194 -13.50 0.18 2.41
CA VAL A 194 -12.49 1.25 2.41
C VAL A 194 -11.12 0.60 2.37
N LEU A 195 -10.27 1.02 1.44
CA LEU A 195 -8.87 0.62 1.37
C LEU A 195 -8.00 1.78 1.86
N ALA A 196 -7.18 1.53 2.88
CA ALA A 196 -6.33 2.55 3.45
C ALA A 196 -4.93 2.04 3.79
N LEU A 197 -3.91 2.70 3.25
CA LEU A 197 -2.53 2.53 3.70
C LEU A 197 -2.27 3.52 4.82
N THR A 198 -2.27 3.04 6.06
CA THR A 198 -2.15 3.91 7.23
C THR A 198 -0.70 4.20 7.64
N ASN A 199 0.24 3.37 7.14
CA ASN A 199 1.66 3.48 7.43
C ASN A 199 2.45 3.53 6.12
N PHE A 200 3.26 4.59 5.96
CA PHE A 200 4.15 4.75 4.80
C PHE A 200 3.39 4.58 3.47
N ASP A 201 2.29 5.28 3.38
CA ASP A 201 1.38 5.32 2.25
C ASP A 201 2.15 5.45 0.90
N ASN A 202 1.75 4.71 -0.10
CA ASN A 202 2.30 4.78 -1.45
C ASN A 202 1.33 5.55 -2.38
N PRO A 203 1.73 6.72 -2.96
CA PRO A 203 3.11 7.18 -3.11
C PRO A 203 3.59 8.24 -2.08
N LEU A 204 2.76 8.73 -1.17
CA LEU A 204 3.04 9.91 -0.35
C LEU A 204 4.02 9.66 0.81
N GLY A 205 4.23 8.40 1.21
CA GLY A 205 5.02 8.05 2.38
C GLY A 205 4.40 8.53 3.70
N ALA A 206 3.13 8.88 3.70
CA ALA A 206 2.45 9.42 4.87
C ALA A 206 2.35 8.40 6.00
N LEU A 207 2.44 8.87 7.22
CA LEU A 207 2.21 8.11 8.44
C LEU A 207 0.99 8.68 9.17
N MET A 208 -0.10 7.91 9.19
CA MET A 208 -1.29 8.32 9.92
C MET A 208 -1.05 8.24 11.42
N SER A 209 -1.47 9.27 12.18
CA SER A 209 -1.40 9.24 13.63
C SER A 209 -2.30 8.15 14.23
N ASP A 210 -1.94 7.64 15.40
CA ASP A 210 -2.74 6.60 16.07
C ASP A 210 -4.15 7.09 16.40
N ALA A 211 -4.31 8.37 16.75
CA ALA A 211 -5.62 8.97 16.94
C ALA A 211 -6.49 8.93 15.66
N ASN A 212 -5.89 9.18 14.50
CA ASN A 212 -6.60 9.09 13.23
C ASN A 212 -6.90 7.64 12.83
N LYS A 213 -5.98 6.70 13.09
CA LYS A 213 -6.25 5.26 12.89
C LYS A 213 -7.44 4.80 13.74
N GLU A 214 -7.47 5.16 15.01
CA GLU A 214 -8.56 4.84 15.91
C GLU A 214 -9.88 5.46 15.43
N ARG A 215 -9.85 6.72 15.01
CA ARG A 215 -11.01 7.41 14.42
C ARG A 215 -11.52 6.69 13.17
N LEU A 216 -10.62 6.29 12.27
CA LEU A 216 -10.95 5.54 11.05
C LEU A 216 -11.66 4.23 11.38
N VAL A 217 -11.08 3.42 12.26
CA VAL A 217 -11.65 2.13 12.69
C VAL A 217 -13.04 2.34 13.32
N ARG A 218 -13.19 3.30 14.23
CA ARG A 218 -14.48 3.60 14.87
C ARG A 218 -15.53 4.08 13.86
N LEU A 219 -15.12 4.91 12.90
CA LEU A 219 -16.01 5.42 11.85
C LEU A 219 -16.59 4.30 11.01
N LEU A 220 -15.75 3.36 10.58
CA LEU A 220 -16.14 2.24 9.73
C LEU A 220 -16.90 1.16 10.49
N ALA A 221 -16.48 0.84 11.71
CA ALA A 221 -17.17 -0.13 12.56
C ALA A 221 -18.63 0.26 12.87
N ARG A 222 -18.91 1.57 13.09
CA ARG A 222 -20.28 2.04 13.30
C ARG A 222 -21.18 1.89 12.08
N ARG A 223 -20.62 1.71 10.90
CA ARG A 223 -21.32 1.60 9.60
C ARG A 223 -21.28 0.20 9.02
N ASP A 224 -20.64 -0.73 9.72
CA ASP A 224 -20.40 -2.10 9.25
C ASP A 224 -19.71 -2.14 7.87
N ILE A 225 -18.71 -1.28 7.68
CA ILE A 225 -17.94 -1.17 6.45
C ILE A 225 -16.56 -1.79 6.67
N PRO A 226 -16.18 -2.81 5.91
CA PRO A 226 -14.85 -3.42 5.95
C PRO A 226 -13.73 -2.40 5.67
N LEU A 227 -12.68 -2.43 6.50
CA LEU A 227 -11.40 -1.76 6.27
C LEU A 227 -10.40 -2.81 5.79
N ILE A 228 -9.80 -2.57 4.62
CA ILE A 228 -8.80 -3.43 3.98
C ILE A 228 -7.47 -2.68 3.91
#